data_1a03a847f130b82ddbee6ce70ec04d39
#
_entry.id   1a03a847f130b82ddbee6ce70ec04d39
#
_cell.length_a   1.000
_cell.length_b   1.000
_cell.length_c   1.000
_cell.angle_alpha   90.00
_cell.angle_beta   90.00
_cell.angle_gamma   90.00
#
_symmetry.space_group_name_H-M   'P 1'
#
loop_
_entity.id
_entity.type
_entity.pdbx_description
1 polymer ?
#
loop_
_entity_poly.entity_id
_entity_poly.type
_entity_poly.pdbx_seq_one_letter_code
_entity_poly.pdbx_strand_id
1 'polypeptide(L)'
;SGLTSHTLLGDTRIQKVDTIEIEKVMVDGAKLFGKRVERAYSDPRSTIVIDDAKAFFSGQKTKYDIIISEPSNPWISGVGALFSEEFYKFIPRHLSDNGVFVQWVQLYEINESLVGSILRGLTSSFSDYQAWLSNGSDLLIIATPKGKVPPVDFSKIQDGGHLLTELQTLNIASSDQISFRRVADARMLRGFARLYDQLRTNSDFYPVLGLNAPRTRFKHQNADHLLELPHQPTLMLEMLGVRAAMHSKLEPSNLNHFPAELVTKRARAIGAILRGEEENHQVAGLQPGRSTAPGLLLKSAVPYCGKPWTKQQIYVLASRMREVVDLTMAFLAPEHMKGVWIAPQWIDCASMPDE
;
A
#
# COMPACT_ATOMS: atom_id res chain seq x y z
N SER A 1 -6.35 -19.71 7.96
CA SER A 1 -5.56 -20.96 8.03
C SER A 1 -4.90 -21.20 9.39
N GLY A 2 -4.73 -20.19 10.23
CA GLY A 2 -4.01 -20.24 11.49
C GLY A 2 -2.48 -20.06 11.37
N LEU A 3 -1.95 -19.82 10.17
CA LEU A 3 -0.51 -19.66 9.97
C LEU A 3 0.01 -18.41 10.68
N THR A 4 -0.69 -17.29 10.61
CA THR A 4 -0.31 -16.04 11.30
C THR A 4 -0.27 -16.25 12.82
N SER A 5 -1.29 -16.87 13.41
CA SER A 5 -1.31 -17.19 14.85
C SER A 5 -0.19 -18.17 15.22
N HIS A 6 0.09 -19.17 14.39
CA HIS A 6 1.19 -20.09 14.58
C HIS A 6 2.55 -19.39 14.61
N THR A 7 2.78 -18.48 13.66
CA THR A 7 4.03 -17.72 13.54
C THR A 7 4.21 -16.78 14.73
N LEU A 8 3.18 -16.03 15.11
CA LEU A 8 3.21 -15.14 16.29
C LEU A 8 3.53 -15.91 17.57
N LEU A 9 2.89 -17.07 17.78
CA LEU A 9 3.14 -17.91 18.95
C LEU A 9 4.55 -18.56 18.97
N GLY A 10 5.28 -18.47 17.89
CA GLY A 10 6.71 -18.77 17.84
C GLY A 10 7.58 -17.80 18.62
N ASP A 11 7.07 -16.60 18.92
CA ASP A 11 7.73 -15.62 19.78
C ASP A 11 7.33 -15.84 21.25
N THR A 12 8.32 -15.99 22.15
CA THR A 12 8.10 -16.24 23.55
C THR A 12 7.54 -15.02 24.31
N ARG A 13 7.65 -13.82 23.74
CA ARG A 13 7.10 -12.57 24.31
C ARG A 13 5.58 -12.47 24.12
N ILE A 14 5.01 -13.20 23.18
CA ILE A 14 3.56 -13.25 22.97
C ILE A 14 2.92 -14.02 24.13
N GLN A 15 2.03 -13.36 24.85
CA GLN A 15 1.36 -13.92 26.01
C GLN A 15 0.02 -14.57 25.65
N LYS A 16 -0.70 -14.02 24.68
CA LYS A 16 -1.99 -14.52 24.25
C LYS A 16 -2.26 -14.16 22.79
N VAL A 17 -2.92 -15.05 22.08
CA VAL A 17 -3.45 -14.83 20.74
C VAL A 17 -4.92 -15.27 20.72
N ASP A 18 -5.82 -14.31 20.48
CA ASP A 18 -7.23 -14.58 20.21
C ASP A 18 -7.44 -14.54 18.68
N THR A 19 -7.83 -15.65 18.09
CA THR A 19 -8.14 -15.75 16.67
C THR A 19 -9.65 -15.79 16.49
N ILE A 20 -10.21 -14.81 15.82
CA ILE A 20 -11.63 -14.71 15.53
C ILE A 20 -11.86 -15.22 14.11
N GLU A 21 -12.70 -16.23 13.96
CA GLU A 21 -13.07 -16.83 12.69
C GLU A 21 -14.59 -17.04 12.65
N ILE A 22 -15.22 -16.54 11.61
CA ILE A 22 -16.67 -16.62 11.46
C ILE A 22 -17.12 -18.03 11.05
N GLU A 23 -16.26 -18.77 10.35
CA GLU A 23 -16.60 -20.05 9.74
C GLU A 23 -15.90 -21.21 10.46
N LYS A 24 -16.66 -21.97 11.25
CA LYS A 24 -16.13 -23.12 12.00
C LYS A 24 -15.47 -24.17 11.09
N VAL A 25 -16.02 -24.41 9.92
CA VAL A 25 -15.48 -25.40 8.97
C VAL A 25 -14.07 -25.00 8.49
N MET A 26 -13.80 -23.70 8.38
CA MET A 26 -12.47 -23.21 8.06
C MET A 26 -11.45 -23.54 9.16
N VAL A 27 -11.85 -23.47 10.42
CA VAL A 27 -11.01 -23.87 11.56
C VAL A 27 -10.69 -25.37 11.51
N ASP A 28 -11.72 -26.17 11.28
CA ASP A 28 -11.57 -27.63 11.23
C ASP A 28 -10.70 -28.06 10.02
N GLY A 29 -10.92 -27.46 8.85
CA GLY A 29 -10.11 -27.70 7.65
C GLY A 29 -8.67 -27.22 7.78
N ALA A 30 -8.43 -26.10 8.45
CA ALA A 30 -7.10 -25.55 8.63
C ALA A 30 -6.18 -26.45 9.48
N LYS A 31 -6.73 -27.24 10.41
CA LYS A 31 -5.95 -28.22 11.19
C LYS A 31 -5.27 -29.27 10.31
N LEU A 32 -5.78 -29.51 9.10
CA LEU A 32 -5.19 -30.45 8.14
C LEU A 32 -3.81 -30.00 7.61
N PHE A 33 -3.42 -28.74 7.78
CA PHE A 33 -2.06 -28.26 7.49
C PHE A 33 -1.01 -28.78 8.48
N GLY A 34 -1.44 -29.45 9.55
CA GLY A 34 -0.59 -30.16 10.50
C GLY A 34 0.43 -29.26 11.20
N LYS A 35 1.70 -29.64 11.19
CA LYS A 35 2.77 -28.95 11.92
C LYS A 35 2.93 -27.47 11.55
N ARG A 36 2.54 -27.08 10.34
CA ARG A 36 2.64 -25.69 9.87
C ARG A 36 1.73 -24.71 10.61
N VAL A 37 0.72 -25.23 11.29
CA VAL A 37 -0.26 -24.42 12.02
C VAL A 37 -0.48 -24.92 13.46
N GLU A 38 0.32 -25.88 13.91
CA GLU A 38 0.13 -26.61 15.15
C GLU A 38 -0.05 -25.68 16.36
N ARG A 39 0.80 -24.66 16.54
CA ARG A 39 0.71 -23.73 17.67
C ARG A 39 -0.62 -22.98 17.71
N ALA A 40 -1.22 -22.66 16.56
CA ALA A 40 -2.51 -21.98 16.53
C ALA A 40 -3.64 -22.85 17.17
N TYR A 41 -3.48 -24.15 17.23
CA TYR A 41 -4.51 -25.09 17.69
C TYR A 41 -4.14 -25.85 18.97
N SER A 42 -2.85 -25.88 19.35
CA SER A 42 -2.39 -26.66 20.51
C SER A 42 -1.66 -25.83 21.58
N ASP A 43 -1.22 -24.61 21.26
CA ASP A 43 -0.53 -23.76 22.22
C ASP A 43 -1.52 -23.21 23.26
N PRO A 44 -1.26 -23.33 24.58
CA PRO A 44 -2.15 -22.86 25.62
C PRO A 44 -2.41 -21.34 25.60
N ARG A 45 -1.55 -20.58 24.91
CA ARG A 45 -1.73 -19.12 24.70
C ARG A 45 -2.70 -18.80 23.57
N SER A 46 -3.12 -19.80 22.77
CA SER A 46 -4.02 -19.63 21.63
C SER A 46 -5.46 -19.86 22.01
N THR A 47 -6.33 -18.94 21.66
CA THR A 47 -7.80 -19.08 21.79
C THR A 47 -8.44 -18.86 20.41
N ILE A 48 -9.28 -19.79 19.98
CA ILE A 48 -10.06 -19.63 18.74
C ILE A 48 -11.50 -19.37 19.12
N VAL A 49 -12.04 -18.26 18.63
CA VAL A 49 -13.40 -17.81 18.86
C VAL A 49 -14.18 -17.87 17.54
N ILE A 50 -15.27 -18.61 17.51
CA ILE A 50 -16.17 -18.68 16.35
C ILE A 50 -17.19 -17.56 16.51
N ASP A 51 -16.96 -16.44 15.83
CA ASP A 51 -17.81 -15.25 15.89
C ASP A 51 -17.53 -14.31 14.71
N ASP A 52 -18.47 -13.38 14.45
CA ASP A 52 -18.22 -12.23 13.59
C ASP A 52 -17.27 -11.23 14.29
N ALA A 53 -16.25 -10.74 13.58
CA ALA A 53 -15.24 -9.87 14.18
C ALA A 53 -15.84 -8.56 14.74
N LYS A 54 -16.82 -7.93 14.07
CA LYS A 54 -17.49 -6.73 14.59
C LYS A 54 -18.31 -7.04 15.83
N ALA A 55 -19.02 -8.17 15.84
CA ALA A 55 -19.79 -8.64 17.00
C ALA A 55 -18.86 -8.91 18.19
N PHE A 56 -17.79 -9.66 17.96
CA PHE A 56 -16.78 -9.97 18.98
C PHE A 56 -16.23 -8.70 19.65
N PHE A 57 -15.71 -7.75 18.86
CA PHE A 57 -15.17 -6.50 19.41
C PHE A 57 -16.26 -5.65 20.08
N SER A 58 -17.48 -5.64 19.58
CA SER A 58 -18.59 -4.89 20.18
C SER A 58 -18.97 -5.41 21.57
N GLY A 59 -18.81 -6.71 21.81
CA GLY A 59 -19.10 -7.37 23.09
C GLY A 59 -18.00 -7.26 24.15
N GLN A 60 -16.84 -6.65 23.82
CA GLN A 60 -15.68 -6.69 24.70
C GLN A 60 -15.08 -5.31 24.97
N LYS A 61 -14.30 -5.25 26.08
CA LYS A 61 -13.48 -4.09 26.46
C LYS A 61 -11.98 -4.41 26.44
N THR A 62 -11.62 -5.62 26.03
CA THR A 62 -10.23 -6.09 25.98
C THR A 62 -9.43 -5.21 25.02
N LYS A 63 -8.22 -4.88 25.44
CA LYS A 63 -7.25 -4.18 24.60
C LYS A 63 -6.14 -5.12 24.18
N TYR A 64 -5.68 -4.94 22.96
CA TYR A 64 -4.63 -5.73 22.34
C TYR A 64 -3.46 -4.84 21.93
N ASP A 65 -2.25 -5.37 22.02
CA ASP A 65 -1.05 -4.68 21.54
C ASP A 65 -0.95 -4.76 20.01
N ILE A 66 -1.51 -5.82 19.44
CA ILE A 66 -1.57 -6.03 17.99
C ILE A 66 -2.95 -6.55 17.61
N ILE A 67 -3.59 -5.89 16.66
CA ILE A 67 -4.81 -6.39 16.00
C ILE A 67 -4.47 -6.60 14.52
N ILE A 68 -4.63 -7.83 14.02
CA ILE A 68 -4.36 -8.20 12.63
C ILE A 68 -5.69 -8.54 11.97
N SER A 69 -6.02 -7.82 10.90
CA SER A 69 -7.19 -8.03 10.07
C SER A 69 -6.74 -8.66 8.74
N GLU A 70 -6.99 -9.96 8.61
CA GLU A 70 -6.74 -10.76 7.40
C GLU A 70 -8.04 -11.37 6.89
N PRO A 71 -9.02 -10.55 6.50
CA PRO A 71 -10.28 -11.07 5.98
C PRO A 71 -10.06 -11.76 4.63
N SER A 72 -11.07 -12.49 4.18
CA SER A 72 -11.14 -12.94 2.79
C SER A 72 -11.19 -11.75 1.82
N ASN A 73 -11.11 -12.05 0.52
CA ASN A 73 -11.13 -11.02 -0.51
C ASN A 73 -12.46 -10.23 -0.54
N PRO A 74 -12.45 -8.92 -0.84
CA PRO A 74 -13.62 -8.05 -0.70
C PRO A 74 -14.77 -8.31 -1.69
N TRP A 75 -14.58 -9.17 -2.68
CA TRP A 75 -15.69 -9.65 -3.53
C TRP A 75 -16.54 -10.74 -2.86
N ILE A 76 -16.12 -11.27 -1.70
CA ILE A 76 -16.91 -12.18 -0.90
C ILE A 76 -17.92 -11.36 -0.10
N SER A 77 -19.19 -11.80 -0.10
CA SER A 77 -20.28 -11.10 0.56
C SER A 77 -19.98 -10.85 2.04
N GLY A 78 -20.22 -9.63 2.50
CA GLY A 78 -20.00 -9.19 3.89
C GLY A 78 -18.58 -8.78 4.23
N VAL A 79 -17.57 -9.28 3.52
CA VAL A 79 -16.15 -9.01 3.82
C VAL A 79 -15.79 -7.52 3.68
N GLY A 80 -16.41 -6.82 2.73
CA GLY A 80 -16.19 -5.38 2.53
C GLY A 80 -16.41 -4.52 3.78
N ALA A 81 -17.20 -5.00 4.76
CA ALA A 81 -17.46 -4.31 6.02
C ALA A 81 -16.23 -4.24 6.94
N LEU A 82 -15.26 -5.16 6.80
CA LEU A 82 -14.00 -5.14 7.54
C LEU A 82 -12.96 -4.15 6.93
N PHE A 83 -13.33 -3.48 5.85
CA PHE A 83 -12.60 -2.39 5.22
C PHE A 83 -13.39 -1.08 5.28
N SER A 84 -14.44 -0.99 6.10
CA SER A 84 -15.27 0.22 6.21
C SER A 84 -14.65 1.25 7.15
N GLU A 85 -14.95 2.54 6.91
CA GLU A 85 -14.48 3.60 7.81
C GLU A 85 -15.04 3.45 9.22
N GLU A 86 -16.23 2.86 9.40
CA GLU A 86 -16.84 2.56 10.69
C GLU A 86 -16.00 1.52 11.44
N PHE A 87 -15.58 0.45 10.76
CA PHE A 87 -14.69 -0.55 11.34
C PHE A 87 -13.36 0.08 11.77
N TYR A 88 -12.74 0.89 10.91
CA TYR A 88 -11.49 1.57 11.24
C TYR A 88 -11.61 2.58 12.39
N LYS A 89 -12.74 3.27 12.53
CA LYS A 89 -13.03 4.16 13.67
C LYS A 89 -13.23 3.39 14.98
N PHE A 90 -13.61 2.13 14.87
CA PHE A 90 -13.89 1.29 16.02
C PHE A 90 -12.63 0.62 16.59
N ILE A 91 -11.73 0.16 15.74
CA ILE A 91 -10.52 -0.60 16.11
C ILE A 91 -9.63 0.13 17.14
N PRO A 92 -9.37 1.45 17.06
CA PRO A 92 -8.53 2.15 18.06
C PRO A 92 -8.99 2.00 19.51
N ARG A 93 -10.29 1.73 19.74
CA ARG A 93 -10.83 1.52 21.10
C ARG A 93 -10.33 0.22 21.74
N HIS A 94 -9.91 -0.74 20.90
CA HIS A 94 -9.42 -2.05 21.30
C HIS A 94 -7.91 -2.19 21.20
N LEU A 95 -7.21 -1.12 20.88
CA LEU A 95 -5.74 -1.08 20.91
C LEU A 95 -5.25 -0.53 22.26
N SER A 96 -4.16 -1.09 22.77
CA SER A 96 -3.38 -0.49 23.85
C SER A 96 -2.77 0.84 23.39
N ASP A 97 -2.21 1.63 24.32
CA ASP A 97 -1.70 2.98 24.02
C ASP A 97 -0.61 2.99 22.92
N ASN A 98 0.20 1.94 22.85
CA ASN A 98 1.23 1.74 21.84
C ASN A 98 0.84 0.65 20.83
N GLY A 99 -0.44 0.29 20.78
CA GLY A 99 -0.92 -0.79 19.94
C GLY A 99 -0.87 -0.46 18.47
N VAL A 100 -0.71 -1.51 17.65
CA VAL A 100 -0.70 -1.42 16.19
C VAL A 100 -1.82 -2.24 15.58
N PHE A 101 -2.36 -1.71 14.50
CA PHE A 101 -3.32 -2.40 13.65
C PHE A 101 -2.64 -2.80 12.35
N VAL A 102 -2.87 -4.02 11.91
CA VAL A 102 -2.37 -4.54 10.64
C VAL A 102 -3.55 -4.93 9.77
N GLN A 103 -3.66 -4.33 8.60
CA GLN A 103 -4.69 -4.65 7.60
C GLN A 103 -4.02 -5.30 6.38
N TRP A 104 -4.42 -6.50 6.06
CA TRP A 104 -4.11 -7.12 4.78
C TRP A 104 -5.01 -6.58 3.68
N VAL A 105 -4.42 -6.28 2.52
CA VAL A 105 -5.11 -5.84 1.30
C VAL A 105 -4.45 -6.51 0.11
N GLN A 106 -5.22 -7.24 -0.69
CA GLN A 106 -4.71 -7.75 -1.96
C GLN A 106 -4.63 -6.63 -3.00
N LEU A 107 -3.68 -6.76 -3.93
CA LEU A 107 -3.53 -5.84 -5.08
C LEU A 107 -3.94 -6.47 -6.40
N TYR A 108 -4.21 -7.77 -6.43
CA TYR A 108 -4.74 -8.50 -7.58
C TYR A 108 -6.28 -8.47 -7.58
N GLU A 109 -6.87 -8.50 -8.75
CA GLU A 109 -8.33 -8.51 -8.96
C GLU A 109 -9.08 -7.34 -8.28
N ILE A 110 -8.36 -6.25 -8.00
CA ILE A 110 -8.86 -4.99 -7.44
C ILE A 110 -8.19 -3.83 -8.16
N ASN A 111 -8.86 -2.69 -8.32
CA ASN A 111 -8.24 -1.52 -8.93
C ASN A 111 -7.83 -0.47 -7.90
N GLU A 112 -7.05 0.50 -8.36
CA GLU A 112 -6.50 1.58 -7.53
C GLU A 112 -7.58 2.40 -6.85
N SER A 113 -8.71 2.65 -7.50
CA SER A 113 -9.82 3.44 -6.93
C SER A 113 -10.45 2.76 -5.73
N LEU A 114 -10.54 1.41 -5.75
CA LEU A 114 -11.02 0.62 -4.61
C LEU A 114 -9.99 0.61 -3.48
N VAL A 115 -8.70 0.45 -3.79
CA VAL A 115 -7.64 0.57 -2.78
C VAL A 115 -7.62 1.98 -2.20
N GLY A 116 -7.76 3.03 -3.02
CA GLY A 116 -7.90 4.41 -2.57
C GLY A 116 -9.10 4.61 -1.63
N SER A 117 -10.21 3.93 -1.90
CA SER A 117 -11.41 3.94 -1.05
C SER A 117 -11.14 3.34 0.34
N ILE A 118 -10.43 2.20 0.41
CA ILE A 118 -9.96 1.59 1.66
C ILE A 118 -9.04 2.54 2.44
N LEU A 119 -8.03 3.08 1.76
CA LEU A 119 -7.04 3.96 2.36
C LEU A 119 -7.69 5.22 2.96
N ARG A 120 -8.67 5.82 2.31
CA ARG A 120 -9.39 6.99 2.85
C ARG A 120 -10.13 6.65 4.15
N GLY A 121 -10.74 5.47 4.24
CA GLY A 121 -11.37 5.01 5.48
C GLY A 121 -10.37 4.84 6.62
N LEU A 122 -9.26 4.17 6.34
CA LEU A 122 -8.21 3.91 7.31
C LEU A 122 -7.54 5.22 7.80
N THR A 123 -7.21 6.12 6.89
CA THR A 123 -6.49 7.36 7.20
C THR A 123 -7.26 8.31 8.12
N SER A 124 -8.57 8.17 8.22
CA SER A 124 -9.40 9.00 9.09
C SER A 124 -9.27 8.62 10.58
N SER A 125 -8.76 7.43 10.88
CA SER A 125 -8.77 6.82 12.23
C SER A 125 -7.38 6.59 12.83
N PHE A 126 -6.32 6.69 11.99
CA PHE A 126 -4.96 6.42 12.42
C PHE A 126 -4.06 7.61 12.13
N SER A 127 -3.18 7.94 13.12
CA SER A 127 -2.27 9.10 13.02
C SER A 127 -1.09 8.84 12.09
N ASP A 128 -0.64 7.58 12.03
CA ASP A 128 0.47 7.16 11.17
C ASP A 128 0.22 5.73 10.66
N TYR A 129 0.70 5.47 9.46
CA TYR A 129 0.57 4.16 8.82
C TYR A 129 1.62 3.99 7.73
N GLN A 130 1.97 2.74 7.47
CA GLN A 130 2.94 2.33 6.46
C GLN A 130 2.42 1.12 5.71
N ALA A 131 2.73 1.03 4.43
CA ALA A 131 2.40 -0.12 3.60
C ALA A 131 3.64 -0.97 3.32
N TRP A 132 3.48 -2.27 3.45
CA TRP A 132 4.54 -3.26 3.30
C TRP A 132 4.07 -4.38 2.39
N LEU A 133 4.94 -4.84 1.50
CA LEU A 133 4.64 -5.94 0.60
C LEU A 133 5.05 -7.26 1.26
N SER A 134 4.10 -8.18 1.44
CA SER A 134 4.41 -9.52 1.97
C SER A 134 4.91 -10.45 0.87
N ASN A 135 4.26 -10.40 -0.29
CA ASN A 135 4.64 -11.08 -1.53
C ASN A 135 4.37 -10.16 -2.72
N GLY A 136 4.41 -10.66 -3.95
CA GLY A 136 4.26 -9.86 -5.17
C GLY A 136 2.93 -9.09 -5.30
N SER A 137 1.90 -9.41 -4.51
CA SER A 137 0.55 -8.86 -4.68
C SER A 137 -0.25 -8.67 -3.38
N ASP A 138 0.35 -8.98 -2.22
CA ASP A 138 -0.29 -8.83 -0.92
C ASP A 138 0.37 -7.71 -0.12
N LEU A 139 -0.43 -6.74 0.25
CA LEU A 139 -0.02 -5.56 1.00
C LEU A 139 -0.45 -5.69 2.46
N LEU A 140 0.44 -5.36 3.36
CA LEU A 140 0.16 -5.18 4.79
C LEU A 140 0.24 -3.70 5.13
N ILE A 141 -0.85 -3.13 5.62
CA ILE A 141 -0.87 -1.76 6.11
C ILE A 141 -0.76 -1.81 7.62
N ILE A 142 0.37 -1.37 8.17
CA ILE A 142 0.61 -1.26 9.60
C ILE A 142 0.26 0.17 10.02
N ALA A 143 -0.65 0.32 10.97
CA ALA A 143 -1.19 1.61 11.39
C ALA A 143 -1.20 1.76 12.91
N THR A 144 -1.04 2.99 13.40
CA THR A 144 -1.16 3.32 14.82
C THR A 144 -2.11 4.50 15.02
N PRO A 145 -2.99 4.45 16.03
CA PRO A 145 -3.91 5.55 16.31
C PRO A 145 -3.21 6.75 16.95
N LYS A 146 -2.04 6.56 17.56
CA LYS A 146 -1.27 7.59 18.24
C LYS A 146 0.22 7.51 17.85
N GLY A 147 0.84 8.67 17.66
CA GLY A 147 2.29 8.74 17.40
C GLY A 147 2.69 8.27 16.02
N LYS A 148 3.76 7.47 15.96
CA LYS A 148 4.35 6.93 14.74
C LYS A 148 4.38 5.41 14.78
N VAL A 149 4.26 4.77 13.61
CA VAL A 149 4.53 3.34 13.48
C VAL A 149 5.97 3.07 13.94
N PRO A 150 6.18 2.13 14.89
CA PRO A 150 7.51 1.84 15.41
C PRO A 150 8.47 1.42 14.28
N PRO A 151 9.76 1.75 14.37
CA PRO A 151 10.75 1.25 13.44
C PRO A 151 10.92 -0.26 13.58
N VAL A 152 11.35 -0.91 12.51
CA VAL A 152 11.72 -2.34 12.55
C VAL A 152 12.94 -2.51 13.44
N ASP A 153 12.80 -3.30 14.50
CA ASP A 153 13.87 -3.65 15.42
C ASP A 153 14.11 -5.16 15.39
N PHE A 154 14.99 -5.59 14.48
CA PHE A 154 15.30 -6.99 14.27
C PHE A 154 16.10 -7.60 15.43
N SER A 155 16.78 -6.77 16.23
CA SER A 155 17.56 -7.26 17.39
C SER A 155 16.68 -7.99 18.41
N LYS A 156 15.45 -7.54 18.59
CA LYS A 156 14.47 -8.17 19.46
C LYS A 156 13.95 -9.52 18.95
N ILE A 157 14.04 -9.76 17.65
CA ILE A 157 13.58 -11.01 17.04
C ILE A 157 14.57 -12.14 17.30
N GLN A 158 15.88 -11.84 17.42
CA GLN A 158 16.93 -12.84 17.66
C GLN A 158 16.71 -13.61 18.96
N ASP A 159 16.12 -12.96 19.97
CA ASP A 159 15.81 -13.58 21.27
C ASP A 159 14.42 -14.24 21.29
N GLY A 160 13.68 -14.18 20.17
CA GLY A 160 12.26 -14.54 20.08
C GLY A 160 11.95 -16.00 19.77
N GLY A 161 12.86 -16.93 20.02
CA GLY A 161 12.57 -18.36 19.85
C GLY A 161 12.43 -18.79 18.40
N HIS A 162 11.31 -19.46 18.06
CA HIS A 162 11.10 -20.03 16.71
C HIS A 162 10.84 -19.00 15.61
N LEU A 163 10.52 -17.74 15.95
CA LEU A 163 10.23 -16.71 14.96
C LEU A 163 11.42 -16.44 14.03
N LEU A 164 12.63 -16.41 14.57
CA LEU A 164 13.84 -16.22 13.77
C LEU A 164 14.00 -17.35 12.74
N THR A 165 13.77 -18.60 13.13
CA THR A 165 13.84 -19.75 12.22
C THR A 165 12.81 -19.63 11.09
N GLU A 166 11.58 -19.21 11.41
CA GLU A 166 10.53 -18.98 10.42
C GLU A 166 10.93 -17.88 9.42
N LEU A 167 11.49 -16.76 9.91
CA LEU A 167 11.97 -15.66 9.06
C LEU A 167 13.13 -16.09 8.16
N GLN A 168 14.06 -16.91 8.68
CA GLN A 168 15.18 -17.43 7.90
C GLN A 168 14.71 -18.32 6.73
N THR A 169 13.61 -19.08 6.89
CA THR A 169 13.03 -19.85 5.77
C THR A 169 12.52 -18.95 4.64
N LEU A 170 12.21 -17.69 4.96
CA LEU A 170 11.80 -16.65 4.02
C LEU A 170 12.98 -15.79 3.53
N ASN A 171 14.21 -16.17 3.84
CA ASN A 171 15.43 -15.39 3.60
C ASN A 171 15.38 -13.98 4.23
N ILE A 172 14.76 -13.87 5.40
CA ILE A 172 14.73 -12.64 6.19
C ILE A 172 15.66 -12.82 7.39
N ALA A 173 16.83 -12.18 7.35
CA ALA A 173 17.86 -12.27 8.37
C ALA A 173 18.29 -10.91 8.95
N SER A 174 17.74 -9.80 8.46
CA SER A 174 18.10 -8.45 8.91
C SER A 174 16.95 -7.45 8.81
N SER A 175 17.07 -6.34 9.55
CA SER A 175 16.15 -5.19 9.44
C SER A 175 16.06 -4.64 8.02
N ASP A 176 17.16 -4.65 7.28
CA ASP A 176 17.19 -4.12 5.92
C ASP A 176 16.31 -4.94 5.00
N GLN A 177 16.35 -6.28 5.11
CA GLN A 177 15.53 -7.18 4.29
C GLN A 177 14.03 -7.00 4.57
N ILE A 178 13.66 -6.64 5.79
CA ILE A 178 12.27 -6.23 6.09
C ILE A 178 12.02 -4.85 5.49
N SER A 179 12.92 -3.89 5.70
CA SER A 179 12.74 -2.50 5.26
C SER A 179 12.58 -2.37 3.74
N PHE A 180 13.22 -3.22 2.97
CA PHE A 180 13.04 -3.30 1.51
C PHE A 180 11.60 -3.61 1.08
N ARG A 181 10.81 -4.23 1.95
CA ARG A 181 9.41 -4.53 1.67
C ARG A 181 8.47 -3.35 1.90
N ARG A 182 8.96 -2.25 2.47
CA ARG A 182 8.17 -1.04 2.66
C ARG A 182 7.89 -0.36 1.33
N VAL A 183 6.62 -0.27 0.98
CA VAL A 183 6.13 0.32 -0.28
C VAL A 183 5.88 1.81 -0.13
N ALA A 184 5.28 2.24 0.99
CA ALA A 184 4.86 3.61 1.18
C ALA A 184 4.73 3.98 2.67
N ASP A 185 4.90 5.26 2.96
CA ASP A 185 4.53 5.88 4.23
C ASP A 185 3.13 6.53 4.15
N ALA A 186 2.69 7.10 5.27
CA ALA A 186 1.39 7.75 5.38
C ALA A 186 1.20 8.93 4.40
N ARG A 187 2.26 9.63 4.04
CA ARG A 187 2.21 10.75 3.09
C ARG A 187 1.94 10.24 1.68
N MET A 188 2.68 9.22 1.28
CA MET A 188 2.55 8.60 -0.04
C MET A 188 1.18 7.95 -0.21
N LEU A 189 0.71 7.21 0.79
CA LEU A 189 -0.60 6.58 0.74
C LEU A 189 -1.74 7.60 0.68
N ARG A 190 -1.62 8.75 1.37
CA ARG A 190 -2.58 9.85 1.22
C ARG A 190 -2.56 10.45 -0.18
N GLY A 191 -1.37 10.63 -0.75
CA GLY A 191 -1.22 11.09 -2.13
C GLY A 191 -1.86 10.13 -3.13
N PHE A 192 -1.59 8.84 -2.99
CA PHE A 192 -2.22 7.79 -3.80
C PHE A 192 -3.75 7.82 -3.68
N ALA A 193 -4.28 7.88 -2.45
CA ALA A 193 -5.72 7.92 -2.21
C ALA A 193 -6.41 9.16 -2.82
N ARG A 194 -5.69 10.28 -2.99
CA ARG A 194 -6.18 11.49 -3.69
C ARG A 194 -6.12 11.34 -5.21
N LEU A 195 -5.07 10.70 -5.74
CA LEU A 195 -4.98 10.45 -7.19
C LEU A 195 -6.10 9.53 -7.68
N TYR A 196 -6.54 8.60 -6.84
CA TYR A 196 -7.56 7.59 -7.16
C TYR A 196 -8.84 7.81 -6.33
N ASP A 197 -9.38 9.03 -6.36
CA ASP A 197 -10.55 9.46 -5.58
C ASP A 197 -11.91 9.35 -6.31
N GLN A 198 -11.95 8.61 -7.44
CA GLN A 198 -13.16 8.47 -8.26
C GLN A 198 -14.31 7.76 -7.54
N LEU A 199 -14.02 7.01 -6.50
CA LEU A 199 -15.01 6.36 -5.67
C LEU A 199 -15.06 6.99 -4.28
N ARG A 200 -16.22 6.92 -3.63
CA ARG A 200 -16.36 7.33 -2.22
C ARG A 200 -15.55 6.42 -1.31
N THR A 201 -15.31 6.86 -0.08
CA THR A 201 -14.78 6.01 1.00
C THR A 201 -15.70 4.82 1.21
N ASN A 202 -15.14 3.64 1.36
CA ASN A 202 -15.91 2.44 1.69
C ASN A 202 -16.48 2.58 3.09
N SER A 203 -17.79 2.45 3.23
CA SER A 203 -18.50 2.54 4.50
C SER A 203 -19.61 1.50 4.58
N ASP A 204 -20.17 1.27 5.77
CA ASP A 204 -21.31 0.38 5.94
C ASP A 204 -22.56 0.91 5.21
N PHE A 205 -22.70 2.24 5.09
CA PHE A 205 -23.78 2.89 4.34
C PHE A 205 -23.54 2.92 2.83
N TYR A 206 -22.30 3.03 2.41
CA TYR A 206 -21.89 3.04 1.01
C TYR A 206 -20.86 1.93 0.79
N PRO A 207 -21.28 0.69 0.65
CA PRO A 207 -20.39 -0.47 0.56
C PRO A 207 -19.73 -0.56 -0.82
N VAL A 208 -18.85 0.41 -1.10
CA VAL A 208 -18.18 0.58 -2.39
C VAL A 208 -17.43 -0.68 -2.80
N LEU A 209 -16.75 -1.33 -1.85
CA LEU A 209 -16.05 -2.59 -2.09
C LEU A 209 -17.01 -3.71 -2.45
N GLY A 210 -18.04 -3.95 -1.66
CA GLY A 210 -19.00 -5.01 -1.90
C GLY A 210 -19.68 -4.91 -3.27
N LEU A 211 -19.92 -3.68 -3.74
CA LEU A 211 -20.57 -3.41 -5.03
C LEU A 211 -19.62 -3.50 -6.23
N ASN A 212 -18.33 -3.15 -6.07
CA ASN A 212 -17.41 -2.98 -7.20
C ASN A 212 -16.30 -4.05 -7.26
N ALA A 213 -15.88 -4.64 -6.14
CA ALA A 213 -14.83 -5.66 -6.14
C ALA A 213 -15.17 -6.88 -7.02
N PRO A 214 -16.42 -7.39 -7.06
CA PRO A 214 -16.77 -8.46 -8.01
C PRO A 214 -16.54 -8.06 -9.48
N ARG A 215 -16.75 -6.78 -9.83
CA ARG A 215 -16.53 -6.28 -11.19
C ARG A 215 -15.05 -6.19 -11.54
N THR A 216 -14.21 -5.72 -10.61
CA THR A 216 -12.76 -5.63 -10.83
C THR A 216 -12.14 -7.01 -10.97
N ARG A 217 -12.59 -7.97 -10.17
CA ARG A 217 -12.23 -9.38 -10.29
C ARG A 217 -12.59 -9.93 -11.67
N PHE A 218 -13.83 -9.75 -12.11
CA PHE A 218 -14.29 -10.22 -13.42
C PHE A 218 -13.48 -9.59 -14.58
N LYS A 219 -13.03 -8.34 -14.41
CA LYS A 219 -12.20 -7.61 -15.41
C LYS A 219 -10.71 -7.86 -15.24
N HIS A 220 -10.27 -8.70 -14.30
CA HIS A 220 -8.85 -8.96 -14.00
C HIS A 220 -8.04 -7.68 -13.80
N GLN A 221 -8.61 -6.67 -13.12
CA GLN A 221 -7.94 -5.42 -12.81
C GLN A 221 -7.04 -5.60 -11.59
N ASN A 222 -5.86 -4.98 -11.60
CA ASN A 222 -4.92 -5.01 -10.49
C ASN A 222 -4.54 -3.58 -10.10
N ALA A 223 -4.22 -3.38 -8.82
CA ALA A 223 -3.77 -2.09 -8.29
C ALA A 223 -2.22 -1.98 -8.33
N ASP A 224 -1.63 -2.23 -9.49
CA ASP A 224 -0.18 -2.34 -9.68
C ASP A 224 0.56 -1.02 -9.45
N HIS A 225 -0.11 0.13 -9.65
CA HIS A 225 0.52 1.45 -9.48
C HIS A 225 0.93 1.75 -8.04
N LEU A 226 0.31 1.10 -7.06
CA LEU A 226 0.73 1.23 -5.67
C LEU A 226 2.14 0.66 -5.48
N LEU A 227 2.48 -0.39 -6.21
CA LEU A 227 3.79 -1.02 -6.19
C LEU A 227 4.89 -0.16 -6.84
N GLU A 228 4.51 0.82 -7.64
CA GLU A 228 5.43 1.77 -8.25
C GLU A 228 5.82 2.93 -7.31
N LEU A 229 5.11 3.12 -6.20
CA LEU A 229 5.35 4.24 -5.27
C LEU A 229 6.81 4.31 -4.76
N PRO A 230 7.49 3.21 -4.42
CA PRO A 230 8.88 3.26 -3.97
C PRO A 230 9.84 3.79 -5.03
N HIS A 231 9.45 3.72 -6.31
CA HIS A 231 10.26 4.14 -7.44
C HIS A 231 9.90 5.53 -7.96
N GLN A 232 8.88 6.20 -7.40
CA GLN A 232 8.45 7.54 -7.85
C GLN A 232 9.57 8.59 -7.83
N PRO A 233 10.51 8.62 -6.87
CA PRO A 233 11.63 9.53 -6.91
C PRO A 233 12.48 9.38 -8.17
N THR A 234 12.81 8.13 -8.52
CA THR A 234 13.57 7.82 -9.73
C THR A 234 12.79 8.26 -10.97
N LEU A 235 11.49 7.97 -11.03
CA LEU A 235 10.61 8.41 -12.11
C LEU A 235 10.65 9.91 -12.31
N MET A 236 10.48 10.69 -11.23
CA MET A 236 10.47 12.16 -11.31
C MET A 236 11.81 12.70 -11.77
N LEU A 237 12.92 12.20 -11.24
CA LEU A 237 14.25 12.67 -11.60
C LEU A 237 14.61 12.35 -13.05
N GLU A 238 14.26 11.15 -13.52
CA GLU A 238 14.46 10.78 -14.92
C GLU A 238 13.58 11.64 -15.86
N MET A 239 12.33 11.91 -15.49
CA MET A 239 11.45 12.81 -16.22
C MET A 239 12.06 14.23 -16.35
N LEU A 240 12.66 14.72 -15.27
CA LEU A 240 13.33 16.04 -15.24
C LEU A 240 14.66 16.06 -15.99
N GLY A 241 15.15 14.92 -16.49
CA GLY A 241 16.48 14.83 -17.09
C GLY A 241 17.61 15.05 -16.08
N VAL A 242 17.31 15.08 -14.80
CA VAL A 242 18.30 15.13 -13.74
C VAL A 242 18.91 13.73 -13.63
N ARG A 243 20.09 13.54 -14.20
CA ARG A 243 20.90 12.36 -13.94
C ARG A 243 21.34 12.40 -12.48
N ALA A 244 20.44 12.00 -11.61
CA ALA A 244 20.83 11.83 -10.24
C ALA A 244 21.74 10.60 -10.20
N ALA A 245 22.93 10.79 -9.73
CA ALA A 245 23.72 9.78 -9.06
C ALA A 245 22.99 9.38 -7.75
N MET A 246 21.69 9.14 -7.83
CA MET A 246 20.90 8.55 -6.77
C MET A 246 21.06 7.05 -6.85
N HIS A 247 22.21 6.59 -6.46
CA HIS A 247 22.28 5.31 -5.83
C HIS A 247 21.52 5.45 -4.51
N SER A 248 20.18 5.38 -4.61
CA SER A 248 19.41 5.09 -3.41
C SER A 248 19.98 3.75 -2.91
N LYS A 249 20.26 3.65 -1.62
CA LYS A 249 20.61 2.38 -0.96
C LYS A 249 19.48 1.34 -1.09
N LEU A 250 18.40 1.67 -1.74
CA LEU A 250 17.33 0.83 -2.21
C LEU A 250 17.75 0.20 -3.54
N GLU A 251 18.70 -0.72 -3.47
CA GLU A 251 18.92 -1.63 -4.58
C GLU A 251 17.71 -2.56 -4.71
N PRO A 252 16.94 -2.50 -5.81
CA PRO A 252 15.77 -3.35 -6.01
C PRO A 252 16.14 -4.82 -6.23
N SER A 253 17.41 -5.15 -6.22
CA SER A 253 17.96 -6.46 -6.57
C SER A 253 17.39 -7.63 -5.76
N ASN A 254 16.76 -7.39 -4.63
CA ASN A 254 16.15 -8.43 -3.79
C ASN A 254 14.60 -8.48 -3.86
N LEU A 255 13.98 -7.54 -4.57
CA LEU A 255 12.55 -7.60 -4.85
C LEU A 255 12.38 -8.11 -6.28
N ASN A 256 12.46 -9.42 -6.46
CA ASN A 256 12.32 -10.12 -7.76
C ASN A 256 11.04 -9.79 -8.55
N HIS A 257 10.19 -8.90 -8.04
CA HIS A 257 8.90 -8.54 -8.60
C HIS A 257 8.83 -7.10 -9.14
N PHE A 258 9.88 -6.29 -8.93
CA PHE A 258 9.94 -4.93 -9.44
C PHE A 258 11.15 -4.77 -10.35
N PRO A 259 10.99 -4.90 -11.65
CA PRO A 259 12.08 -4.59 -12.55
C PRO A 259 12.34 -3.08 -12.51
N ALA A 260 13.32 -2.66 -11.70
CA ALA A 260 13.79 -1.27 -11.65
C ALA A 260 14.11 -0.75 -13.06
N GLU A 261 14.62 -1.61 -13.93
CA GLU A 261 14.80 -1.33 -15.35
C GLU A 261 13.51 -0.92 -16.07
N LEU A 262 12.40 -1.63 -15.84
CA LEU A 262 11.13 -1.30 -16.48
C LEU A 262 10.61 0.05 -15.99
N VAL A 263 10.72 0.32 -14.69
CA VAL A 263 10.31 1.60 -14.10
C VAL A 263 11.15 2.74 -14.63
N THR A 264 12.48 2.58 -14.67
CA THR A 264 13.41 3.57 -15.23
C THR A 264 13.17 3.80 -16.73
N LYS A 265 12.96 2.72 -17.49
CA LYS A 265 12.66 2.81 -18.92
C LYS A 265 11.36 3.55 -19.18
N ARG A 266 10.33 3.27 -18.37
CA ARG A 266 9.03 3.97 -18.44
C ARG A 266 9.18 5.46 -18.11
N ALA A 267 9.93 5.80 -17.07
CA ALA A 267 10.18 7.19 -16.69
C ALA A 267 10.91 7.98 -17.79
N ARG A 268 11.93 7.38 -18.40
CA ARG A 268 12.64 7.98 -19.53
C ARG A 268 11.74 8.22 -20.72
N ALA A 269 10.89 7.25 -21.06
CA ALA A 269 9.92 7.40 -22.15
C ALA A 269 8.91 8.52 -21.86
N ILE A 270 8.38 8.63 -20.64
CA ILE A 270 7.49 9.73 -20.24
C ILE A 270 8.23 11.07 -20.34
N GLY A 271 9.48 11.15 -19.87
CA GLY A 271 10.29 12.35 -19.98
C GLY A 271 10.58 12.74 -21.44
N ALA A 272 10.89 11.78 -22.30
CA ALA A 272 11.10 11.98 -23.74
C ALA A 272 9.85 12.51 -24.42
N ILE A 273 8.67 11.93 -24.13
CA ILE A 273 7.37 12.41 -24.65
C ILE A 273 7.12 13.86 -24.18
N LEU A 274 7.36 14.18 -22.90
CA LEU A 274 7.19 15.54 -22.37
C LEU A 274 8.10 16.57 -23.05
N ARG A 275 9.27 16.13 -23.54
CA ARG A 275 10.23 16.97 -24.27
C ARG A 275 10.05 16.91 -25.79
N GLY A 276 9.06 16.15 -26.30
CA GLY A 276 8.86 15.96 -27.74
C GLY A 276 9.95 15.15 -28.46
N GLU A 277 10.72 14.35 -27.71
CA GLU A 277 11.85 13.59 -28.24
C GLU A 277 11.46 12.19 -28.74
N GLU A 278 10.36 11.62 -28.26
CA GLU A 278 9.94 10.25 -28.56
C GLU A 278 8.41 10.05 -28.45
N GLU A 279 7.84 9.21 -29.32
CA GLU A 279 6.40 8.93 -29.38
C GLU A 279 6.00 7.56 -28.80
N ASN A 280 6.85 6.88 -28.04
CA ASN A 280 6.55 5.53 -27.56
C ASN A 280 5.64 5.52 -26.32
N HIS A 281 4.35 5.83 -26.54
CA HIS A 281 3.31 5.85 -25.51
C HIS A 281 3.09 4.49 -24.82
N GLN A 282 3.40 3.37 -25.46
CA GLN A 282 3.27 2.04 -24.86
C GLN A 282 4.27 1.84 -23.72
N VAL A 283 5.52 2.24 -23.92
CA VAL A 283 6.57 2.14 -22.90
C VAL A 283 6.28 3.08 -21.74
N ALA A 284 5.75 4.27 -22.01
CA ALA A 284 5.37 5.23 -20.98
C ALA A 284 4.17 4.78 -20.12
N GLY A 285 3.49 3.70 -20.47
CA GLY A 285 2.33 3.21 -19.73
C GLY A 285 1.07 4.08 -19.91
N LEU A 286 1.00 4.81 -21.03
CA LEU A 286 -0.14 5.70 -21.36
C LEU A 286 -1.29 4.97 -22.07
N GLN A 287 -1.29 3.65 -22.09
CA GLN A 287 -2.36 2.87 -22.69
C GLN A 287 -3.71 3.11 -21.98
N PRO A 288 -4.83 3.04 -22.74
CA PRO A 288 -6.16 3.09 -22.15
C PRO A 288 -6.31 2.05 -21.02
N GLY A 289 -6.68 2.49 -19.82
CA GLY A 289 -6.87 1.62 -18.66
C GLY A 289 -5.62 1.38 -17.79
N ARG A 290 -4.42 1.79 -18.22
CA ARG A 290 -3.20 1.75 -17.41
C ARG A 290 -2.60 3.14 -17.30
N SER A 291 -2.78 3.79 -16.16
CA SER A 291 -2.23 5.13 -15.93
C SER A 291 -1.35 5.14 -14.69
N THR A 292 -0.06 5.33 -14.85
CA THR A 292 0.87 5.63 -13.77
C THR A 292 0.62 7.04 -13.23
N ALA A 293 1.05 7.36 -12.01
CA ALA A 293 0.93 8.73 -11.48
C ALA A 293 1.59 9.78 -12.41
N PRO A 294 2.81 9.55 -12.96
CA PRO A 294 3.39 10.41 -13.99
C PRO A 294 2.56 10.44 -15.29
N GLY A 295 1.99 9.32 -15.70
CA GLY A 295 1.10 9.27 -16.88
C GLY A 295 -0.20 10.05 -16.66
N LEU A 296 -0.76 10.05 -15.45
CA LEU A 296 -1.91 10.87 -15.09
C LEU A 296 -1.55 12.37 -15.12
N LEU A 297 -0.34 12.73 -14.67
CA LEU A 297 0.16 14.10 -14.77
C LEU A 297 0.25 14.54 -16.24
N LEU A 298 0.85 13.71 -17.10
CA LEU A 298 0.95 13.96 -18.53
C LEU A 298 -0.44 14.15 -19.16
N LYS A 299 -1.37 13.22 -18.93
CA LYS A 299 -2.76 13.32 -19.39
C LYS A 299 -3.48 14.58 -18.90
N SER A 300 -3.10 15.07 -17.72
CA SER A 300 -3.66 16.33 -17.16
C SER A 300 -3.05 17.57 -17.82
N ALA A 301 -1.84 17.49 -18.34
CA ALA A 301 -1.12 18.60 -18.97
C ALA A 301 -1.47 18.74 -20.46
N VAL A 302 -1.55 17.62 -21.20
CA VAL A 302 -1.79 17.58 -22.66
C VAL A 302 -2.98 18.44 -23.12
N PRO A 303 -4.17 18.42 -22.50
CA PRO A 303 -5.31 19.22 -22.97
C PRO A 303 -5.11 20.73 -22.94
N TYR A 304 -4.07 21.21 -22.27
CA TYR A 304 -3.79 22.62 -22.07
C TYR A 304 -2.61 23.12 -22.90
N CYS A 305 -1.92 22.23 -23.61
CA CYS A 305 -0.81 22.61 -24.46
C CYS A 305 -1.28 23.25 -25.76
N GLY A 306 -0.51 24.20 -26.27
CA GLY A 306 -0.87 24.97 -27.48
C GLY A 306 -1.84 26.12 -27.28
N LYS A 307 -2.33 26.38 -26.07
CA LYS A 307 -3.22 27.51 -25.74
C LYS A 307 -2.64 28.35 -24.59
N PRO A 308 -2.93 29.65 -24.52
CA PRO A 308 -2.54 30.43 -23.34
C PRO A 308 -3.20 29.86 -22.10
N TRP A 309 -2.41 29.54 -21.10
CA TRP A 309 -2.86 28.94 -19.86
C TRP A 309 -3.66 29.94 -19.03
N THR A 310 -4.86 29.59 -18.66
CA THR A 310 -5.63 30.34 -17.66
C THR A 310 -5.04 30.11 -16.27
N LYS A 311 -5.24 31.06 -15.36
CA LYS A 311 -4.82 30.92 -13.94
C LYS A 311 -5.36 29.64 -13.29
N GLN A 312 -6.58 29.24 -13.65
CA GLN A 312 -7.20 28.02 -13.11
C GLN A 312 -6.51 26.75 -13.63
N GLN A 313 -6.14 26.72 -14.89
CA GLN A 313 -5.41 25.59 -15.50
C GLN A 313 -4.02 25.45 -14.88
N ILE A 314 -3.30 26.55 -14.69
CA ILE A 314 -1.99 26.58 -14.00
C ILE A 314 -2.17 26.04 -12.57
N TYR A 315 -3.22 26.45 -11.87
CA TYR A 315 -3.50 25.99 -10.51
C TYR A 315 -3.76 24.48 -10.46
N VAL A 316 -4.58 23.94 -11.37
CA VAL A 316 -4.87 22.50 -11.45
C VAL A 316 -3.60 21.72 -11.75
N LEU A 317 -2.81 22.14 -12.72
CA LEU A 317 -1.54 21.45 -13.05
C LEU A 317 -0.56 21.53 -11.88
N ALA A 318 -0.39 22.70 -11.28
CA ALA A 318 0.48 22.86 -10.11
C ALA A 318 0.03 22.00 -8.93
N SER A 319 -1.29 21.83 -8.73
CA SER A 319 -1.85 20.93 -7.72
C SER A 319 -1.50 19.48 -8.01
N ARG A 320 -1.66 19.01 -9.26
CA ARG A 320 -1.29 17.64 -9.67
C ARG A 320 0.21 17.39 -9.56
N MET A 321 1.03 18.36 -9.97
CA MET A 321 2.48 18.27 -9.80
C MET A 321 2.86 18.20 -8.33
N ARG A 322 2.21 19.00 -7.47
CA ARG A 322 2.44 18.96 -6.03
C ARG A 322 2.09 17.59 -5.44
N GLU A 323 1.00 16.96 -5.87
CA GLU A 323 0.64 15.60 -5.44
C GLU A 323 1.75 14.59 -5.80
N VAL A 324 2.26 14.65 -7.03
CA VAL A 324 3.39 13.78 -7.45
C VAL A 324 4.65 14.11 -6.66
N VAL A 325 4.95 15.38 -6.41
CA VAL A 325 6.08 15.81 -5.58
C VAL A 325 5.91 15.32 -4.13
N ASP A 326 4.73 15.45 -3.56
CA ASP A 326 4.45 14.98 -2.19
C ASP A 326 4.62 13.46 -2.07
N LEU A 327 4.30 12.69 -3.12
CA LEU A 327 4.58 11.25 -3.18
C LEU A 327 6.09 10.96 -3.19
N THR A 328 6.87 11.82 -3.83
CA THR A 328 8.33 11.64 -3.98
C THR A 328 9.14 12.19 -2.81
N MET A 329 8.61 13.18 -2.08
CA MET A 329 9.34 13.87 -0.99
C MET A 329 9.81 12.95 0.13
N ALA A 330 9.13 11.83 0.37
CA ALA A 330 9.52 10.87 1.39
C ALA A 330 10.86 10.16 1.08
N PHE A 331 11.29 10.19 -0.18
CA PHE A 331 12.48 9.48 -0.66
C PHE A 331 13.61 10.41 -1.10
N LEU A 332 13.32 11.70 -1.26
CA LEU A 332 14.29 12.68 -1.72
C LEU A 332 14.89 13.46 -0.56
N ALA A 333 16.21 13.60 -0.56
CA ALA A 333 16.89 14.53 0.34
C ALA A 333 16.50 15.98 0.00
N PRO A 334 16.46 16.91 0.99
CA PRO A 334 16.05 18.30 0.77
C PRO A 334 16.82 19.04 -0.33
N GLU A 335 18.09 18.72 -0.53
CA GLU A 335 18.96 19.29 -1.58
C GLU A 335 18.47 18.93 -2.99
N HIS A 336 17.90 17.75 -3.17
CA HIS A 336 17.34 17.29 -4.45
C HIS A 336 15.98 17.91 -4.74
N MET A 337 15.30 18.42 -3.72
CA MET A 337 13.99 19.06 -3.87
C MET A 337 14.04 20.41 -4.58
N LYS A 338 15.18 21.10 -4.55
CA LYS A 338 15.33 22.41 -5.22
C LYS A 338 15.05 22.33 -6.72
N GLY A 339 15.46 21.25 -7.37
CA GLY A 339 15.18 21.00 -8.80
C GLY A 339 13.69 20.74 -9.08
N VAL A 340 12.97 20.10 -8.16
CA VAL A 340 11.56 19.72 -8.33
C VAL A 340 10.62 20.91 -8.24
N TRP A 341 10.96 21.96 -7.46
CA TRP A 341 10.16 23.18 -7.34
C TRP A 341 10.16 24.06 -8.60
N ILE A 342 11.14 23.88 -9.47
CA ILE A 342 11.27 24.61 -10.74
C ILE A 342 10.52 23.84 -11.85
N ALA A 343 10.06 22.64 -11.57
CA ALA A 343 9.47 21.70 -12.52
C ALA A 343 8.28 22.24 -13.35
N PRO A 344 7.35 23.12 -12.87
CA PRO A 344 6.30 23.64 -13.73
C PRO A 344 6.79 24.39 -14.97
N GLN A 345 8.03 24.88 -14.96
CA GLN A 345 8.60 25.69 -16.04
C GLN A 345 9.19 24.87 -17.19
N TRP A 346 9.37 23.54 -17.01
CA TRP A 346 9.98 22.68 -18.02
C TRP A 346 8.97 21.89 -18.86
N ILE A 347 7.67 22.02 -18.60
CA ILE A 347 6.67 21.49 -19.50
C ILE A 347 6.61 22.38 -20.72
N ASP A 348 7.41 22.03 -21.73
CA ASP A 348 7.37 22.69 -23.01
C ASP A 348 6.20 22.14 -23.82
N CYS A 349 5.11 22.88 -23.80
CA CYS A 349 3.92 22.53 -24.57
C CYS A 349 4.15 22.54 -26.08
N ALA A 350 5.19 23.21 -26.58
CA ALA A 350 5.50 23.25 -28.01
C ALA A 350 5.98 21.88 -28.54
N SER A 351 6.45 21.03 -27.63
CA SER A 351 6.95 19.69 -27.94
C SER A 351 5.95 18.57 -27.66
N MET A 352 4.72 18.89 -27.24
CA MET A 352 3.69 17.86 -27.01
C MET A 352 3.02 17.46 -28.32
N PRO A 353 2.76 16.16 -28.57
CA PRO A 353 2.06 15.74 -29.76
C PRO A 353 0.66 16.32 -29.80
N ASP A 354 0.24 16.79 -30.96
CA ASP A 354 -1.17 17.08 -31.25
C ASP A 354 -1.98 15.78 -31.04
N GLU A 355 -3.20 15.89 -30.49
CA GLU A 355 -4.07 14.76 -30.23
C GLU A 355 -4.33 13.90 -31.46
#